data_b095bbad9022b36eb3db280235ff5ff9
#
_entry.id   b095bbad9022b36eb3db280235ff5ff9
#
_cell.length_a   1.000
_cell.length_b   1.000
_cell.length_c   1.000
_cell.angle_alpha   90.00
_cell.angle_beta   90.00
_cell.angle_gamma   90.00
#
_symmetry.space_group_name_H-M   'P 1'
#
loop_
_entity.id
_entity.type
_entity.pdbx_description
1 polymer ?
#
loop_
_entity_poly.entity_id
_entity_poly.type
_entity_poly.pdbx_seq_one_letter_code
_entity_poly.pdbx_strand_id
1 'polypeptide(L)'
;MKIVRNVEQGSWDWMRLRAGKVCGSELKYLITDKLAVRGWKTDMPNSYLYRKLDEKWIGGPREAFAGNRQTDQGTLSEPVARKYFASLLDTDIETVGGIESDDGRCWVSPDGLVNSQTGLEIKCPNGEKFIGWLLNGPHVPPEHILQVQFGLYISGWPSWWFLAYCKSYPHLAVPVEHNPTIAATIKEALYGFNDRFDEAWKILCEKNGGPPEPPQKKEPTQERPLFSWDQGAVNESDDSSQGIIP
;
A
#
# COMPACT_ATOMS: atom_id res chain seq x y z
N MET A 1 -14.88 -6.31 -11.48
CA MET A 1 -13.86 -6.31 -10.40
C MET A 1 -14.27 -7.23 -9.26
N LYS A 2 -13.32 -7.76 -8.50
CA LYS A 2 -13.54 -8.68 -7.38
C LYS A 2 -12.94 -8.08 -6.10
N ILE A 3 -13.75 -7.97 -5.04
CA ILE A 3 -13.27 -7.54 -3.72
C ILE A 3 -12.81 -8.77 -2.95
N VAL A 4 -11.57 -8.76 -2.47
CA VAL A 4 -10.95 -9.82 -1.67
C VAL A 4 -10.98 -9.41 -0.21
N ARG A 5 -11.81 -10.09 0.61
CA ARG A 5 -12.09 -9.70 2.00
C ARG A 5 -11.24 -10.44 3.03
N ASN A 6 -11.04 -11.72 2.84
CA ASN A 6 -10.47 -12.61 3.86
C ASN A 6 -8.95 -12.74 3.77
N VAL A 7 -8.26 -11.64 3.47
CA VAL A 7 -6.80 -11.59 3.35
C VAL A 7 -6.32 -10.30 4.00
N GLU A 8 -5.44 -10.43 4.97
CA GLU A 8 -4.83 -9.30 5.66
C GLU A 8 -3.75 -8.66 4.78
N GLN A 9 -3.79 -7.33 4.64
CA GLN A 9 -2.77 -6.57 3.91
C GLN A 9 -1.42 -6.70 4.62
N GLY A 10 -0.36 -6.87 3.83
CA GLY A 10 0.99 -7.15 4.35
C GLY A 10 1.26 -8.64 4.61
N SER A 11 0.24 -9.50 4.64
CA SER A 11 0.43 -10.95 4.78
C SER A 11 1.07 -11.58 3.52
N TRP A 12 1.63 -12.78 3.69
CA TRP A 12 2.16 -13.55 2.56
C TRP A 12 1.10 -13.81 1.48
N ASP A 13 -0.11 -14.17 1.88
CA ASP A 13 -1.21 -14.44 0.95
C ASP A 13 -1.60 -13.18 0.17
N TRP A 14 -1.61 -12.02 0.82
CA TRP A 14 -1.83 -10.73 0.15
C TRP A 14 -0.71 -10.41 -0.86
N MET A 15 0.54 -10.62 -0.49
CA MET A 15 1.67 -10.40 -1.39
C MET A 15 1.62 -11.33 -2.61
N ARG A 16 1.20 -12.58 -2.44
CA ARG A 16 0.99 -13.53 -3.55
C ARG A 16 -0.14 -13.11 -4.48
N LEU A 17 -1.26 -12.64 -3.93
CA LEU A 17 -2.41 -12.22 -4.74
C LEU A 17 -2.10 -11.03 -5.64
N ARG A 18 -1.22 -10.15 -5.21
CA ARG A 18 -0.81 -8.97 -5.99
C ARG A 18 0.44 -9.18 -6.86
N ALA A 19 1.14 -10.29 -6.69
CA ALA A 19 2.36 -10.59 -7.43
C ALA A 19 2.11 -10.62 -8.95
N GLY A 20 2.97 -9.95 -9.70
CA GLY A 20 2.87 -9.81 -11.16
C GLY A 20 1.76 -8.87 -11.66
N LYS A 21 0.97 -8.26 -10.77
CA LYS A 21 -0.10 -7.32 -11.12
C LYS A 21 0.34 -5.88 -10.99
N VAL A 22 -0.24 -4.99 -11.79
CA VAL A 22 -0.02 -3.55 -11.66
C VAL A 22 -0.77 -3.03 -10.44
N CYS A 23 -0.07 -2.31 -9.55
CA CYS A 23 -0.63 -1.76 -8.32
C CYS A 23 -0.68 -0.23 -8.36
N GLY A 24 -1.67 0.37 -7.67
CA GLY A 24 -1.90 1.82 -7.69
C GLY A 24 -0.69 2.64 -7.25
N SER A 25 -0.01 2.24 -6.17
CA SER A 25 1.21 2.91 -5.67
C SER A 25 2.42 2.81 -6.62
N GLU A 26 2.34 1.95 -7.63
CA GLU A 26 3.41 1.67 -8.58
C GLU A 26 3.19 2.35 -9.95
N LEU A 27 2.05 3.01 -10.18
CA LEU A 27 1.78 3.70 -11.46
C LEU A 27 2.83 4.74 -11.84
N LYS A 28 3.55 5.30 -10.88
CA LYS A 28 4.68 6.22 -11.11
C LYS A 28 5.78 5.64 -12.01
N TYR A 29 5.86 4.32 -12.13
CA TYR A 29 6.80 3.66 -13.04
C TYR A 29 6.32 3.70 -14.50
N LEU A 30 5.03 3.86 -14.73
CA LEU A 30 4.40 3.88 -16.05
C LEU A 30 3.92 5.28 -16.47
N ILE A 31 3.63 6.15 -15.51
CA ILE A 31 3.09 7.50 -15.72
C ILE A 31 3.97 8.51 -14.99
N THR A 32 4.23 9.64 -15.64
CA THR A 32 5.03 10.74 -15.07
C THR A 32 4.19 11.59 -14.11
N ASP A 33 4.85 12.44 -13.31
CA ASP A 33 4.20 13.42 -12.45
C ASP A 33 3.35 14.46 -13.24
N LYS A 34 3.64 14.61 -14.55
CA LYS A 34 2.85 15.43 -15.48
C LYS A 34 1.67 14.68 -16.11
N LEU A 35 1.33 13.51 -15.56
CA LEU A 35 0.25 12.66 -16.04
C LEU A 35 0.39 12.22 -17.51
N ALA A 36 1.61 12.00 -17.97
CA ALA A 36 1.91 11.48 -19.30
C ALA A 36 2.48 10.05 -19.20
N VAL A 37 2.11 9.17 -20.13
CA VAL A 37 2.65 7.81 -20.21
C VAL A 37 4.17 7.87 -20.46
N ARG A 38 4.93 7.08 -19.70
CA ARG A 38 6.39 6.99 -19.85
C ARG A 38 6.76 6.21 -21.11
N GLY A 39 7.71 6.74 -21.85
CA GLY A 39 8.27 6.03 -22.98
C GLY A 39 9.15 4.84 -22.56
N TRP A 40 9.07 3.75 -23.29
CA TRP A 40 9.81 2.50 -23.05
C TRP A 40 11.33 2.57 -23.35
N LYS A 41 11.81 3.73 -23.79
CA LYS A 41 13.25 3.98 -23.94
C LYS A 41 13.93 4.33 -22.61
N THR A 42 13.17 4.50 -21.54
CA THR A 42 13.68 4.82 -20.21
C THR A 42 13.77 3.56 -19.35
N ASP A 43 14.63 3.59 -18.31
CA ASP A 43 14.86 2.42 -17.46
C ASP A 43 13.68 2.10 -16.53
N MET A 44 12.91 3.11 -16.11
CA MET A 44 11.85 2.92 -15.13
C MET A 44 10.76 1.93 -15.55
N PRO A 45 10.11 2.06 -16.75
CA PRO A 45 9.11 1.09 -17.18
C PRO A 45 9.70 -0.30 -17.41
N ASN A 46 10.94 -0.41 -17.93
CA ASN A 46 11.59 -1.69 -18.16
C ASN A 46 11.92 -2.40 -16.85
N SER A 47 12.48 -1.70 -15.87
CA SER A 47 12.78 -2.26 -14.55
C SER A 47 11.49 -2.72 -13.85
N TYR A 48 10.39 -1.97 -14.00
CA TYR A 48 9.10 -2.34 -13.48
C TYR A 48 8.54 -3.60 -14.15
N LEU A 49 8.65 -3.69 -15.48
CA LEU A 49 8.26 -4.86 -16.25
C LEU A 49 9.00 -6.12 -15.79
N TYR A 50 10.34 -6.03 -15.66
CA TYR A 50 11.15 -7.16 -15.21
C TYR A 50 10.81 -7.59 -13.78
N ARG A 51 10.55 -6.65 -12.89
CA ARG A 51 10.08 -6.96 -11.53
C ARG A 51 8.75 -7.70 -11.54
N LYS A 52 7.77 -7.25 -12.35
CA LYS A 52 6.46 -7.92 -12.45
C LYS A 52 6.54 -9.29 -13.11
N LEU A 53 7.42 -9.48 -14.08
CA LEU A 53 7.73 -10.79 -14.66
C LEU A 53 8.36 -11.72 -13.61
N ASP A 54 9.29 -11.22 -12.82
CA ASP A 54 9.94 -11.98 -11.75
C ASP A 54 8.92 -12.40 -10.67
N GLU A 55 8.10 -11.47 -10.18
CA GLU A 55 7.02 -11.77 -9.23
C GLU A 55 6.06 -12.85 -9.76
N LYS A 56 5.68 -12.78 -11.04
CA LYS A 56 4.83 -13.79 -11.69
C LYS A 56 5.55 -15.13 -11.85
N TRP A 57 6.85 -15.10 -12.20
CA TRP A 57 7.65 -16.30 -12.40
C TRP A 57 7.79 -17.14 -11.13
N ILE A 58 8.05 -16.48 -10.01
CA ILE A 58 8.18 -17.17 -8.71
C ILE A 58 6.85 -17.37 -7.98
N GLY A 59 5.75 -16.81 -8.49
CA GLY A 59 4.41 -16.93 -7.90
C GLY A 59 4.26 -16.21 -6.56
N GLY A 60 5.05 -15.17 -6.29
CA GLY A 60 5.03 -14.40 -5.04
C GLY A 60 6.16 -13.37 -4.95
N PRO A 61 6.32 -12.71 -3.82
CA PRO A 61 7.46 -11.82 -3.57
C PRO A 61 8.73 -12.66 -3.35
N ARG A 62 9.89 -12.15 -3.78
CA ARG A 62 11.19 -12.79 -3.48
C ARG A 62 11.53 -12.77 -2.01
N GLU A 63 11.22 -11.65 -1.37
CA GLU A 63 11.51 -11.41 0.05
C GLU A 63 10.28 -10.82 0.72
N ALA A 64 10.11 -11.11 1.99
CA ALA A 64 9.15 -10.37 2.80
C ALA A 64 9.54 -8.88 2.77
N PHE A 65 8.59 -8.01 2.49
CA PHE A 65 8.82 -6.57 2.50
C PHE A 65 9.30 -6.15 3.90
N ALA A 66 10.58 -5.91 4.03
CA ALA A 66 11.14 -5.26 5.21
C ALA A 66 10.74 -3.78 5.14
N GLY A 67 9.69 -3.40 5.88
CA GLY A 67 9.26 -2.01 6.04
C GLY A 67 10.44 -1.10 6.41
N ASN A 68 10.36 0.18 6.09
CA ASN A 68 11.28 1.16 6.64
C ASN A 68 10.59 1.92 7.79
N ARG A 69 11.36 2.68 8.59
CA ARG A 69 10.87 3.39 9.77
C ARG A 69 9.68 4.34 9.48
N GLN A 70 9.59 4.92 8.29
CA GLN A 70 8.46 5.78 7.87
C GLN A 70 7.23 4.95 7.51
N THR A 71 7.43 3.79 6.88
CA THR A 71 6.36 2.83 6.59
C THR A 71 5.79 2.27 7.90
N ASP A 72 6.65 1.94 8.86
CA ASP A 72 6.24 1.41 10.17
C ASP A 72 5.40 2.43 10.96
N GLN A 73 5.82 3.70 10.99
CA GLN A 73 5.07 4.77 11.64
C GLN A 73 3.73 5.06 10.94
N GLY A 74 3.70 5.02 9.61
CA GLY A 74 2.47 5.13 8.81
C GLY A 74 1.50 4.00 9.14
N THR A 75 1.99 2.77 9.15
CA THR A 75 1.21 1.56 9.45
C THR A 75 0.62 1.58 10.86
N LEU A 76 1.36 2.07 11.87
CA LEU A 76 0.86 2.21 13.24
C LEU A 76 -0.22 3.30 13.39
N SER A 77 -0.16 4.35 12.59
CA SER A 77 -1.10 5.48 12.67
C SER A 77 -2.37 5.28 11.83
N GLU A 78 -2.31 4.43 10.82
CA GLU A 78 -3.42 4.18 9.89
C GLU A 78 -4.69 3.64 10.57
N PRO A 79 -4.65 2.65 11.49
CA PRO A 79 -5.85 2.19 12.20
C PRO A 79 -6.49 3.29 13.05
N VAL A 80 -5.69 4.20 13.62
CA VAL A 80 -6.19 5.35 14.39
C VAL A 80 -6.86 6.34 13.46
N ALA A 81 -6.25 6.65 12.32
CA ALA A 81 -6.82 7.53 11.31
C ALA A 81 -8.13 6.99 10.75
N ARG A 82 -8.20 5.67 10.49
CA ARG A 82 -9.41 4.99 10.01
C ARG A 82 -10.55 5.07 11.02
N LYS A 83 -10.30 4.78 12.29
CA LYS A 83 -11.30 4.91 13.37
C LYS A 83 -11.77 6.35 13.53
N TYR A 84 -10.86 7.30 13.47
CA TYR A 84 -11.20 8.72 13.51
C TYR A 84 -12.14 9.11 12.35
N PHE A 85 -11.82 8.69 11.14
CA PHE A 85 -12.63 9.00 9.96
C PHE A 85 -13.98 8.30 9.97
N ALA A 86 -14.07 7.07 10.48
CA ALA A 86 -15.32 6.36 10.70
C ALA A 86 -16.26 7.16 11.64
N SER A 87 -15.71 7.68 12.75
CA SER A 87 -16.48 8.53 13.67
C SER A 87 -16.90 9.85 13.02
N LEU A 88 -16.09 10.43 12.15
CA LEU A 88 -16.41 11.68 11.45
C LEU A 88 -17.58 11.53 10.47
N LEU A 89 -17.63 10.35 9.80
CA LEU A 89 -18.69 10.04 8.84
C LEU A 89 -19.90 9.33 9.47
N ASP A 90 -19.84 9.04 10.76
CA ASP A 90 -20.84 8.22 11.47
C ASP A 90 -21.13 6.90 10.71
N THR A 91 -20.08 6.21 10.28
CA THR A 91 -20.20 4.98 9.50
C THR A 91 -19.05 4.02 9.77
N ASP A 92 -19.30 2.73 9.55
CA ASP A 92 -18.25 1.73 9.62
C ASP A 92 -17.38 1.75 8.35
N ILE A 93 -16.08 1.54 8.55
CA ILE A 93 -15.11 1.40 7.46
C ILE A 93 -14.59 -0.04 7.45
N GLU A 94 -14.98 -0.76 6.42
CA GLU A 94 -14.57 -2.16 6.21
C GLU A 94 -13.11 -2.21 5.74
N THR A 95 -12.30 -3.09 6.34
CA THR A 95 -10.97 -3.42 5.83
C THR A 95 -11.01 -4.62 4.91
N VAL A 96 -10.33 -4.54 3.77
CA VAL A 96 -10.26 -5.61 2.77
C VAL A 96 -8.82 -5.87 2.36
N GLY A 97 -8.54 -7.06 1.86
CA GLY A 97 -7.24 -7.38 1.27
C GLY A 97 -6.95 -6.57 0.02
N GLY A 98 -7.97 -6.35 -0.81
CA GLY A 98 -7.84 -5.55 -2.01
C GLY A 98 -8.98 -5.74 -3.00
N ILE A 99 -8.82 -5.07 -4.15
CA ILE A 99 -9.73 -5.11 -5.28
C ILE A 99 -8.93 -5.57 -6.51
N GLU A 100 -9.35 -6.65 -7.11
CA GLU A 100 -8.77 -7.20 -8.33
C GLU A 100 -9.60 -6.77 -9.55
N SER A 101 -8.93 -6.36 -10.63
CA SER A 101 -9.59 -6.08 -11.92
C SER A 101 -10.21 -7.35 -12.52
N ASP A 102 -11.21 -7.21 -13.41
CA ASP A 102 -11.88 -8.34 -14.04
C ASP A 102 -10.94 -9.23 -14.87
N ASP A 103 -9.91 -8.65 -15.46
CA ASP A 103 -8.87 -9.35 -16.22
C ASP A 103 -7.75 -9.96 -15.32
N GLY A 104 -7.81 -9.74 -14.02
CA GLY A 104 -6.81 -10.23 -13.06
C GLY A 104 -5.44 -9.56 -13.14
N ARG A 105 -5.27 -8.48 -13.92
CA ARG A 105 -3.98 -7.85 -14.20
C ARG A 105 -3.63 -6.69 -13.29
N CYS A 106 -4.61 -6.16 -12.56
CA CYS A 106 -4.45 -5.02 -11.68
C CYS A 106 -4.92 -5.34 -10.26
N TRP A 107 -4.28 -4.68 -9.31
CA TRP A 107 -4.61 -4.80 -7.89
C TRP A 107 -4.62 -3.45 -7.20
N VAL A 108 -5.69 -3.18 -6.45
CA VAL A 108 -5.82 -2.01 -5.59
C VAL A 108 -5.94 -2.49 -4.14
N SER A 109 -5.22 -1.86 -3.23
CA SER A 109 -5.32 -2.11 -1.79
C SER A 109 -5.83 -0.83 -1.12
N PRO A 110 -7.16 -0.64 -1.01
CA PRO A 110 -7.69 0.50 -0.26
C PRO A 110 -7.38 0.33 1.22
N ASP A 111 -7.14 1.43 1.92
CA ASP A 111 -6.96 1.43 3.37
C ASP A 111 -8.29 1.23 4.12
N GLY A 112 -9.40 1.28 3.38
CA GLY A 112 -10.74 0.95 3.86
C GLY A 112 -11.79 1.10 2.77
N LEU A 113 -12.98 0.56 3.02
CA LEU A 113 -14.17 0.78 2.21
C LEU A 113 -15.24 1.46 3.05
N VAL A 114 -15.72 2.60 2.57
CA VAL A 114 -16.84 3.33 3.15
C VAL A 114 -18.11 2.86 2.47
N ASN A 115 -19.08 2.33 3.25
CA ASN A 115 -20.35 1.80 2.72
C ASN A 115 -20.18 0.77 1.57
N SER A 116 -19.06 0.03 1.55
CA SER A 116 -18.73 -1.02 0.58
C SER A 116 -18.70 -0.60 -0.91
N GLN A 117 -18.81 0.70 -1.21
CA GLN A 117 -18.86 1.24 -2.57
C GLN A 117 -18.00 2.48 -2.77
N THR A 118 -17.27 2.90 -1.75
CA THR A 118 -16.34 4.03 -1.82
C THR A 118 -15.04 3.62 -1.15
N GLY A 119 -13.94 3.70 -1.86
CA GLY A 119 -12.63 3.38 -1.30
C GLY A 119 -12.09 4.54 -0.46
N LEU A 120 -11.16 4.22 0.39
CA LEU A 120 -10.44 5.16 1.25
C LEU A 120 -8.94 4.94 1.08
N GLU A 121 -8.23 6.03 0.84
CA GLU A 121 -6.76 6.10 0.86
C GLU A 121 -6.34 6.97 2.03
N ILE A 122 -5.54 6.42 2.95
CA ILE A 122 -5.05 7.11 4.15
C ILE A 122 -3.57 7.40 4.00
N LYS A 123 -3.17 8.62 4.36
CA LYS A 123 -1.77 8.98 4.48
C LYS A 123 -1.52 9.60 5.85
N CYS A 124 -0.52 9.08 6.55
CA CYS A 124 -0.08 9.56 7.86
C CYS A 124 1.35 10.13 7.76
N PRO A 125 1.53 11.31 7.14
CA PRO A 125 2.85 11.93 7.01
C PRO A 125 3.34 12.48 8.36
N ASN A 126 4.64 12.83 8.41
CA ASN A 126 5.16 13.64 9.49
C ASN A 126 4.57 15.06 9.46
N GLY A 127 4.69 15.80 10.58
CA GLY A 127 4.10 17.14 10.73
C GLY A 127 4.59 18.14 9.68
N GLU A 128 5.86 18.13 9.32
CA GLU A 128 6.46 19.02 8.32
C GLU A 128 5.78 18.85 6.95
N LYS A 129 5.71 17.62 6.46
CA LYS A 129 5.05 17.31 5.19
C LYS A 129 3.56 17.63 5.24
N PHE A 130 2.92 17.35 6.37
CA PHE A 130 1.50 17.62 6.56
C PHE A 130 1.17 19.12 6.52
N ILE A 131 1.99 19.96 7.17
CA ILE A 131 1.84 21.43 7.09
C ILE A 131 1.93 21.90 5.64
N GLY A 132 2.86 21.38 4.85
CA GLY A 132 2.97 21.68 3.43
C GLY A 132 1.67 21.36 2.67
N TRP A 133 1.02 20.26 2.97
CA TRP A 133 -0.27 19.91 2.35
C TRP A 133 -1.40 20.83 2.81
N LEU A 134 -1.47 21.16 4.09
CA LEU A 134 -2.49 22.10 4.61
C LEU A 134 -2.39 23.51 3.99
N LEU A 135 -1.17 24.00 3.81
CA LEU A 135 -0.93 25.32 3.19
C LEU A 135 -1.32 25.37 1.70
N ASN A 136 -1.27 24.24 1.02
CA ASN A 136 -1.65 24.15 -0.39
C ASN A 136 -3.18 24.03 -0.59
N GLY A 137 -3.96 23.82 0.48
CA GLY A 137 -5.43 23.75 0.44
C GLY A 137 -6.01 22.33 0.39
N PRO A 138 -7.33 22.19 0.36
CA PRO A 138 -8.03 20.92 0.50
C PRO A 138 -8.07 20.14 -0.81
N HIS A 139 -6.93 19.61 -1.25
CA HIS A 139 -6.83 18.76 -2.43
C HIS A 139 -5.90 17.58 -2.17
N VAL A 140 -6.03 16.53 -2.99
CA VAL A 140 -5.12 15.39 -2.93
C VAL A 140 -3.72 15.85 -3.36
N PRO A 141 -2.68 15.60 -2.56
CA PRO A 141 -1.31 15.91 -2.96
C PRO A 141 -0.96 15.23 -4.29
N PRO A 142 -0.27 15.94 -5.22
CA PRO A 142 -0.02 15.44 -6.58
C PRO A 142 0.58 14.03 -6.63
N GLU A 143 1.45 13.69 -5.69
CA GLU A 143 2.10 12.38 -5.61
C GLU A 143 1.14 11.23 -5.29
N HIS A 144 -0.09 11.51 -4.82
CA HIS A 144 -1.09 10.49 -4.47
C HIS A 144 -2.27 10.43 -5.44
N ILE A 145 -2.39 11.41 -6.36
CA ILE A 145 -3.55 11.48 -7.25
C ILE A 145 -3.68 10.25 -8.16
N LEU A 146 -2.57 9.74 -8.69
CA LEU A 146 -2.57 8.55 -9.54
C LEU A 146 -3.05 7.31 -8.78
N GLN A 147 -2.67 7.16 -7.51
CA GLN A 147 -3.08 6.03 -6.70
C GLN A 147 -4.59 6.03 -6.47
N VAL A 148 -5.17 7.17 -6.10
CA VAL A 148 -6.62 7.34 -5.88
C VAL A 148 -7.39 7.15 -7.18
N GLN A 149 -6.95 7.78 -8.28
CA GLN A 149 -7.59 7.65 -9.59
C GLN A 149 -7.50 6.23 -10.15
N PHE A 150 -6.45 5.48 -9.81
CA PHE A 150 -6.37 4.07 -10.15
C PHE A 150 -7.40 3.23 -9.39
N GLY A 151 -7.62 3.54 -8.11
CA GLY A 151 -8.69 2.93 -7.34
C GLY A 151 -10.05 3.13 -7.99
N LEU A 152 -10.36 4.36 -8.39
CA LEU A 152 -11.58 4.72 -9.13
C LEU A 152 -11.69 4.00 -10.48
N TYR A 153 -10.57 3.96 -11.24
CA TYR A 153 -10.52 3.31 -12.55
C TYR A 153 -10.80 1.79 -12.46
N ILE A 154 -10.20 1.11 -11.49
CA ILE A 154 -10.36 -0.35 -11.34
C ILE A 154 -11.71 -0.71 -10.72
N SER A 155 -12.18 0.05 -9.73
CA SER A 155 -13.45 -0.22 -9.06
C SER A 155 -14.67 0.18 -9.89
N GLY A 156 -14.53 1.19 -10.73
CA GLY A 156 -15.66 1.82 -11.42
C GLY A 156 -16.60 2.56 -10.47
N TRP A 157 -16.18 2.81 -9.24
CA TRP A 157 -16.98 3.53 -8.25
C TRP A 157 -17.06 5.03 -8.54
N PRO A 158 -18.10 5.73 -8.09
CA PRO A 158 -18.29 7.14 -8.40
C PRO A 158 -17.29 8.03 -7.64
N SER A 159 -16.88 7.63 -6.46
CA SER A 159 -16.01 8.42 -5.60
C SER A 159 -15.05 7.57 -4.78
N TRP A 160 -14.00 8.23 -4.29
CA TRP A 160 -13.00 7.70 -3.38
C TRP A 160 -12.63 8.76 -2.36
N TRP A 161 -12.38 8.38 -1.12
CA TRP A 161 -11.89 9.30 -0.12
C TRP A 161 -10.36 9.29 -0.05
N PHE A 162 -9.78 10.46 0.00
CA PHE A 162 -8.40 10.67 0.42
C PHE A 162 -8.39 11.31 1.80
N LEU A 163 -7.75 10.66 2.77
CA LEU A 163 -7.58 11.15 4.13
C LEU A 163 -6.09 11.32 4.43
N ALA A 164 -5.68 12.55 4.72
CA ALA A 164 -4.39 12.78 5.37
C ALA A 164 -4.62 13.07 6.86
N TYR A 165 -3.96 12.31 7.70
CA TYR A 165 -4.07 12.37 9.15
C TYR A 165 -2.70 12.53 9.79
N CYS A 166 -2.56 13.55 10.64
CA CYS A 166 -1.40 13.74 11.50
C CYS A 166 -1.89 14.17 12.88
N LYS A 167 -1.45 13.44 13.91
CA LYS A 167 -1.85 13.71 15.29
C LYS A 167 -1.56 15.19 15.64
N SER A 168 -2.49 15.85 16.30
CA SER A 168 -2.41 17.26 16.75
C SER A 168 -2.62 18.31 15.64
N TYR A 169 -2.95 17.90 14.42
CA TYR A 169 -3.33 18.80 13.34
C TYR A 169 -4.77 18.55 12.88
N PRO A 170 -5.44 19.56 12.27
CA PRO A 170 -6.70 19.33 11.57
C PRO A 170 -6.48 18.30 10.47
N HIS A 171 -7.40 17.34 10.31
CA HIS A 171 -7.34 16.38 9.23
C HIS A 171 -7.59 17.04 7.86
N LEU A 172 -7.09 16.43 6.79
CA LEU A 172 -7.39 16.76 5.42
C LEU A 172 -8.16 15.59 4.80
N ALA A 173 -9.47 15.74 4.63
CA ALA A 173 -10.33 14.74 3.99
C ALA A 173 -10.89 15.31 2.69
N VAL A 174 -10.63 14.63 1.58
CA VAL A 174 -11.02 15.10 0.24
C VAL A 174 -11.81 13.99 -0.46
N PRO A 175 -13.08 14.23 -0.83
CA PRO A 175 -13.77 13.33 -1.74
C PRO A 175 -13.19 13.52 -3.15
N VAL A 176 -12.86 12.43 -3.81
CA VAL A 176 -12.25 12.39 -5.14
C VAL A 176 -13.21 11.72 -6.11
N GLU A 177 -13.54 12.41 -7.16
CA GLU A 177 -14.33 11.86 -8.26
C GLU A 177 -13.45 11.35 -9.39
N HIS A 178 -14.02 10.51 -10.23
CA HIS A 178 -13.36 9.97 -11.40
C HIS A 178 -12.98 11.09 -12.38
N ASN A 179 -11.69 11.14 -12.75
CA ASN A 179 -11.17 12.07 -13.76
C ASN A 179 -10.99 11.34 -15.10
N PRO A 180 -11.78 11.64 -16.14
CA PRO A 180 -11.73 10.95 -17.41
C PRO A 180 -10.39 11.10 -18.14
N THR A 181 -9.71 12.24 -17.99
CA THR A 181 -8.39 12.46 -18.59
C THR A 181 -7.34 11.57 -17.96
N ILE A 182 -7.31 11.50 -16.62
CA ILE A 182 -6.37 10.62 -15.90
C ILE A 182 -6.71 9.15 -16.19
N ALA A 183 -7.98 8.80 -16.24
CA ALA A 183 -8.41 7.45 -16.58
C ALA A 183 -7.97 7.03 -17.99
N ALA A 184 -8.03 7.93 -18.97
CA ALA A 184 -7.52 7.67 -20.32
C ALA A 184 -6.01 7.42 -20.31
N THR A 185 -5.25 8.22 -19.57
CA THR A 185 -3.80 8.01 -19.39
C THR A 185 -3.48 6.68 -18.71
N ILE A 186 -4.23 6.32 -17.66
CA ILE A 186 -4.09 5.02 -16.98
C ILE A 186 -4.36 3.88 -17.96
N LYS A 187 -5.44 3.96 -18.71
CA LYS A 187 -5.81 2.95 -19.70
C LYS A 187 -4.70 2.75 -20.74
N GLU A 188 -4.16 3.84 -21.30
CA GLU A 188 -3.08 3.79 -22.27
C GLU A 188 -1.81 3.16 -21.69
N ALA A 189 -1.44 3.56 -20.48
CA ALA A 189 -0.28 3.03 -19.78
C ALA A 189 -0.41 1.52 -19.49
N LEU A 190 -1.60 1.07 -19.05
CA LEU A 190 -1.88 -0.33 -18.80
C LEU A 190 -1.87 -1.15 -20.08
N TYR A 191 -2.44 -0.63 -21.16
CA TYR A 191 -2.43 -1.31 -22.44
C TYR A 191 -1.00 -1.55 -22.93
N GLY A 192 -0.17 -0.51 -22.97
CA GLY A 192 1.22 -0.63 -23.40
C GLY A 192 2.07 -1.51 -22.48
N PHE A 193 1.77 -1.52 -21.17
CA PHE A 193 2.43 -2.41 -20.22
C PHE A 193 2.04 -3.87 -20.44
N ASN A 194 0.74 -4.15 -20.54
CA ASN A 194 0.22 -5.52 -20.69
C ASN A 194 0.69 -6.18 -22.01
N ASP A 195 0.70 -5.42 -23.10
CA ASP A 195 1.20 -5.90 -24.40
C ASP A 195 2.66 -6.38 -24.28
N ARG A 196 3.52 -5.55 -23.71
CA ARG A 196 4.93 -5.90 -23.50
C ARG A 196 5.13 -7.01 -22.47
N PHE A 197 4.31 -7.02 -21.45
CA PHE A 197 4.36 -8.07 -20.44
C PHE A 197 4.03 -9.44 -21.03
N ASP A 198 2.99 -9.52 -21.87
CA ASP A 198 2.57 -10.77 -22.52
C ASP A 198 3.62 -11.28 -23.51
N GLU A 199 4.20 -10.37 -24.31
CA GLU A 199 5.29 -10.70 -25.23
C GLU A 199 6.52 -11.23 -24.47
N ALA A 200 6.97 -10.50 -23.45
CA ALA A 200 8.12 -10.88 -22.64
C ALA A 200 7.86 -12.19 -21.88
N TRP A 201 6.66 -12.37 -21.34
CA TRP A 201 6.26 -13.59 -20.63
C TRP A 201 6.30 -14.80 -21.55
N LYS A 202 5.76 -14.67 -22.76
CA LYS A 202 5.80 -15.73 -23.78
C LYS A 202 7.24 -16.15 -24.10
N ILE A 203 8.10 -15.18 -24.41
CA ILE A 203 9.54 -15.44 -24.70
C ILE A 203 10.22 -16.12 -23.52
N LEU A 204 9.94 -15.65 -22.27
CA LEU A 204 10.53 -16.21 -21.07
C LEU A 204 10.14 -17.69 -20.88
N CYS A 205 8.86 -18.01 -21.06
CA CYS A 205 8.36 -19.38 -20.94
C CYS A 205 8.91 -20.30 -22.05
N GLU A 206 8.93 -19.84 -23.31
CA GLU A 206 9.45 -20.62 -24.43
C GLU A 206 10.93 -20.98 -24.26
N LYS A 207 11.73 -20.07 -23.73
CA LYS A 207 13.17 -20.28 -23.53
C LYS A 207 13.52 -21.11 -22.30
N ASN A 208 12.66 -21.14 -21.28
CA ASN A 208 13.01 -21.71 -19.97
C ASN A 208 12.03 -22.80 -19.48
N GLY A 209 11.12 -23.28 -20.32
CA GLY A 209 10.19 -24.38 -20.00
C GLY A 209 9.04 -24.03 -19.07
N GLY A 210 8.77 -22.73 -18.87
CA GLY A 210 7.71 -22.22 -17.99
C GLY A 210 8.15 -21.97 -16.54
N PRO A 211 7.30 -21.34 -15.71
CA PRO A 211 7.61 -21.03 -14.33
C PRO A 211 7.69 -22.31 -13.48
N PRO A 212 8.53 -22.33 -12.42
CA PRO A 212 8.53 -23.41 -11.44
C PRO A 212 7.20 -23.48 -10.68
N GLU A 213 6.96 -24.56 -9.97
CA GLU A 213 5.83 -24.60 -9.04
C GLU A 213 5.96 -23.46 -8.02
N PRO A 214 4.83 -22.77 -7.70
CA PRO A 214 4.86 -21.68 -6.73
C PRO A 214 5.42 -22.16 -5.39
N PRO A 215 6.22 -21.34 -4.69
CA PRO A 215 6.75 -21.70 -3.39
C PRO A 215 5.61 -22.00 -2.42
N GLN A 216 5.69 -23.15 -1.75
CA GLN A 216 4.75 -23.46 -0.67
C GLN A 216 4.95 -22.46 0.48
N LYS A 217 3.85 -22.13 1.16
CA LYS A 217 3.89 -21.26 2.35
C LYS A 217 4.91 -21.87 3.33
N LYS A 218 6.03 -21.20 3.53
CA LYS A 218 6.90 -21.53 4.67
C LYS A 218 6.11 -21.16 5.90
N GLU A 219 5.79 -22.13 6.75
CA GLU A 219 5.29 -21.83 8.09
C GLU A 219 6.28 -20.85 8.73
N PRO A 220 5.79 -19.81 9.42
CA PRO A 220 6.66 -18.86 10.08
C PRO A 220 7.59 -19.69 11.00
N THR A 221 8.88 -19.68 10.70
CA THR A 221 9.90 -20.18 11.65
C THR A 221 9.60 -19.45 12.94
N GLN A 222 9.34 -20.23 14.01
CA GLN A 222 8.97 -19.76 15.34
C GLN A 222 9.63 -18.41 15.64
N GLU A 223 8.79 -17.43 15.97
CA GLU A 223 9.19 -16.12 16.40
C GLU A 223 10.40 -16.24 17.35
N ARG A 224 11.51 -15.60 17.02
CA ARG A 224 12.50 -15.29 18.06
C ARG A 224 11.73 -14.54 19.13
N PRO A 225 11.72 -15.01 20.38
CA PRO A 225 11.05 -14.28 21.43
C PRO A 225 11.63 -12.87 21.45
N LEU A 226 10.76 -11.90 21.22
CA LEU A 226 11.04 -10.51 21.55
C LEU A 226 11.58 -10.52 22.98
N PHE A 227 12.79 -10.04 23.17
CA PHE A 227 13.52 -9.89 24.41
C PHE A 227 12.60 -9.97 25.63
N SER A 228 12.72 -11.06 26.39
CA SER A 228 12.21 -11.10 27.75
C SER A 228 13.06 -10.08 28.54
N TRP A 229 12.46 -9.01 28.94
CA TRP A 229 13.00 -8.19 30.02
C TRP A 229 12.92 -9.07 31.26
N ASP A 230 14.03 -9.69 31.63
CA ASP A 230 14.18 -10.31 32.93
C ASP A 230 13.78 -9.25 33.97
N GLN A 231 12.72 -9.57 34.71
CA GLN A 231 12.39 -8.86 35.94
C GLN A 231 13.55 -9.11 36.90
N GLY A 232 14.49 -8.18 36.88
CA GLY A 232 15.53 -8.13 37.92
C GLY A 232 14.82 -8.05 39.26
N ALA A 233 14.96 -9.12 40.05
CA ALA A 233 14.52 -9.20 41.40
C ALA A 233 15.05 -7.99 42.18
N VAL A 234 14.13 -7.18 42.69
CA VAL A 234 14.43 -6.20 43.75
C VAL A 234 14.66 -6.99 44.99
N ASN A 235 15.91 -7.20 45.35
CA ASN A 235 16.28 -7.65 46.70
C ASN A 235 16.10 -6.47 47.65
N GLU A 236 15.05 -6.53 48.44
CA GLU A 236 14.99 -5.82 49.73
C GLU A 236 15.98 -6.48 50.69
N SER A 237 16.96 -5.75 51.16
CA SER A 237 17.63 -6.03 52.40
C SER A 237 18.14 -4.74 53.03
N ASP A 238 17.47 -4.43 54.15
CA ASP A 238 17.98 -3.92 55.46
C ASP A 238 18.91 -2.70 55.45
N ASP A 239 18.35 -1.66 55.99
CA ASP A 239 18.35 -1.15 57.38
C ASP A 239 19.69 -0.60 57.89
N SER A 240 19.50 0.50 58.51
CA SER A 240 20.23 1.15 59.60
C SER A 240 21.31 2.17 59.28
N SER A 241 20.99 3.26 59.88
CA SER A 241 21.79 4.20 60.72
C SER A 241 22.15 5.55 60.12
N GLN A 242 21.41 6.50 60.64
CA GLN A 242 21.84 7.59 61.54
C GLN A 242 22.83 8.62 60.97
N GLY A 243 22.35 9.85 60.89
CA GLY A 243 22.98 10.85 61.71
C GLY A 243 23.53 12.08 60.98
N ILE A 244 22.88 13.19 61.32
CA ILE A 244 23.52 14.50 61.72
C ILE A 244 23.70 15.50 60.58
N ILE A 245 22.85 16.52 60.69
CA ILE A 245 22.95 17.90 60.22
C ILE A 245 24.19 18.63 60.94
N PRO A 246 24.76 19.69 60.37
CA PRO A 246 24.07 20.97 60.25
C PRO A 246 23.96 21.52 58.87
#